data_3b7485a96ee4bdd24115bf74bef712a0
#
_entry.id   3b7485a96ee4bdd24115bf74bef712a0
#
_cell.length_a   1.000
_cell.length_b   1.000
_cell.length_c   1.000
_cell.angle_alpha   90.00
_cell.angle_beta   90.00
_cell.angle_gamma   90.00
#
_symmetry.space_group_name_H-M   'P 1'
#
loop_
_entity.id
_entity.type
_entity.pdbx_description
1 polymer ?
#
loop_
_entity_poly.entity_id
_entity_poly.type
_entity_poly.pdbx_seq_one_letter_code
_entity_poly.pdbx_strand_id
1 'polypeptide(L)'
;MATSTTRLANHHRGMRRPTPPPVPDRPVSDGEKIARGVGAAGLLGIALIHLLDVVDKFDETFYLGVLYLGLIAGCVVAARHLILVGDRRSWLAAGGLAAATFAAYAASRTVGLPAASDDIGNWTESLGLASLFVEGAVVLLSAEVLARFHRAR
;
A
#
# COMPACT_ATOMS: atom_id res chain seq x y z
N MET A 1 -23.77 28.50 75.76
CA MET A 1 -22.58 27.91 75.17
C MET A 1 -22.93 27.47 73.75
N ALA A 2 -22.51 28.22 72.71
CA ALA A 2 -22.78 27.95 71.29
C ALA A 2 -21.45 27.63 70.64
N THR A 3 -21.28 26.39 70.18
CA THR A 3 -20.07 25.90 69.53
C THR A 3 -20.20 26.16 68.05
N SER A 4 -19.44 27.11 67.51
CA SER A 4 -19.35 27.47 66.10
C SER A 4 -18.42 26.45 65.39
N THR A 5 -18.97 25.60 64.56
CA THR A 5 -18.17 24.65 63.71
C THR A 5 -17.87 25.32 62.39
N THR A 6 -16.65 25.85 62.24
CA THR A 6 -16.14 26.41 60.97
C THR A 6 -15.86 25.30 60.00
N ARG A 7 -16.67 25.18 58.94
CA ARG A 7 -16.51 24.23 57.83
C ARG A 7 -15.47 24.78 56.83
N LEU A 8 -14.25 24.25 56.85
CA LEU A 8 -13.21 24.55 55.88
C LEU A 8 -13.62 24.00 54.49
N ALA A 9 -14.01 24.90 53.59
CA ALA A 9 -14.27 24.55 52.18
C ALA A 9 -12.95 24.29 51.50
N ASN A 10 -12.73 23.03 51.18
CA ASN A 10 -11.55 22.55 50.48
C ASN A 10 -11.67 22.88 48.98
N HIS A 11 -11.14 24.03 48.55
CA HIS A 11 -11.06 24.44 47.16
C HIS A 11 -9.96 23.61 46.45
N HIS A 12 -10.27 22.38 46.05
CA HIS A 12 -9.48 21.69 45.07
C HIS A 12 -9.66 22.36 43.68
N ARG A 13 -8.92 23.43 43.47
CA ARG A 13 -8.76 24.06 42.18
C ARG A 13 -7.97 23.07 41.32
N GLY A 14 -8.68 22.20 40.57
CA GLY A 14 -8.07 21.24 39.60
C GLY A 14 -7.17 22.01 38.64
N MET A 15 -5.86 21.90 38.84
CA MET A 15 -4.89 22.37 37.86
C MET A 15 -5.12 21.60 36.57
N ARG A 16 -5.84 22.21 35.62
CA ARG A 16 -5.86 21.72 34.21
C ARG A 16 -4.42 21.76 33.76
N ARG A 17 -3.83 20.56 33.45
CA ARG A 17 -2.54 20.47 32.80
C ARG A 17 -2.65 21.28 31.51
N PRO A 18 -1.70 22.17 31.21
CA PRO A 18 -1.67 22.87 29.94
C PRO A 18 -1.66 21.82 28.82
N THR A 19 -2.57 21.94 27.85
CA THR A 19 -2.51 21.14 26.62
C THR A 19 -1.18 21.44 25.96
N PRO A 20 -0.37 20.41 25.62
CA PRO A 20 0.87 20.65 24.91
C PRO A 20 0.54 21.39 23.59
N PRO A 21 1.41 22.31 23.16
CA PRO A 21 1.20 23.01 21.90
C PRO A 21 1.07 22.00 20.76
N PRO A 22 0.26 22.28 19.72
CA PRO A 22 0.16 21.41 18.55
C PRO A 22 1.55 21.18 18.00
N VAL A 23 1.93 19.92 17.82
CA VAL A 23 3.19 19.57 17.14
C VAL A 23 3.05 20.08 15.71
N PRO A 24 3.94 20.97 15.24
CA PRO A 24 3.86 21.46 13.87
C PRO A 24 3.94 20.29 12.89
N ASP A 25 3.02 20.25 11.91
CA ASP A 25 3.02 19.27 10.86
C ASP A 25 4.39 19.30 10.16
N ARG A 26 5.10 18.19 10.24
CA ARG A 26 6.43 18.09 9.64
C ARG A 26 6.26 18.14 8.11
N PRO A 27 6.87 19.11 7.42
CA PRO A 27 6.74 19.17 5.96
C PRO A 27 7.25 17.88 5.33
N VAL A 28 6.47 17.34 4.38
CA VAL A 28 6.83 16.14 3.62
C VAL A 28 8.11 16.45 2.84
N SER A 29 9.16 15.66 3.03
CA SER A 29 10.44 15.86 2.36
C SER A 29 10.31 15.59 0.86
N ASP A 30 11.17 16.22 0.04
CA ASP A 30 11.15 16.03 -1.42
C ASP A 30 11.47 14.57 -1.79
N GLY A 31 12.36 13.91 -1.05
CA GLY A 31 12.60 12.48 -1.23
C GLY A 31 11.36 11.60 -0.98
N GLU A 32 10.52 11.99 -0.03
CA GLU A 32 9.25 11.29 0.23
C GLU A 32 8.24 11.52 -0.89
N LYS A 33 8.12 12.74 -1.41
CA LYS A 33 7.26 13.06 -2.55
C LYS A 33 7.67 12.29 -3.80
N ILE A 34 8.98 12.23 -4.08
CA ILE A 34 9.52 11.46 -5.20
C ILE A 34 9.21 9.98 -5.03
N ALA A 35 9.44 9.40 -3.84
CA ALA A 35 9.14 8.00 -3.59
C ALA A 35 7.65 7.69 -3.80
N ARG A 36 6.74 8.54 -3.30
CA ARG A 36 5.29 8.41 -3.53
C ARG A 36 4.93 8.47 -5.01
N GLY A 37 5.54 9.41 -5.77
CA GLY A 37 5.33 9.55 -7.21
C GLY A 37 5.79 8.32 -7.98
N VAL A 38 6.99 7.82 -7.69
CA VAL A 38 7.54 6.61 -8.33
C VAL A 38 6.72 5.37 -7.98
N GLY A 39 6.34 5.20 -6.70
CA GLY A 39 5.48 4.08 -6.28
C GLY A 39 4.11 4.10 -6.95
N ALA A 40 3.49 5.28 -7.06
CA ALA A 40 2.20 5.44 -7.74
C ALA A 40 2.32 5.17 -9.25
N ALA A 41 3.38 5.67 -9.91
CA ALA A 41 3.65 5.39 -11.31
C ALA A 41 3.85 3.88 -11.56
N GLY A 42 4.57 3.18 -10.67
CA GLY A 42 4.73 1.73 -10.73
C GLY A 42 3.40 0.99 -10.62
N LEU A 43 2.54 1.35 -9.65
CA LEU A 43 1.21 0.76 -9.51
C LEU A 43 0.32 0.99 -10.75
N LEU A 44 0.36 2.19 -11.33
CA LEU A 44 -0.34 2.48 -12.58
C LEU A 44 0.25 1.71 -13.76
N GLY A 45 1.57 1.47 -13.76
CA GLY A 45 2.22 0.59 -14.74
C GLY A 45 1.73 -0.86 -14.64
N ILE A 46 1.62 -1.40 -13.42
CA ILE A 46 1.03 -2.73 -13.18
C ILE A 46 -0.42 -2.74 -13.72
N ALA A 47 -1.23 -1.74 -13.34
CA ALA A 47 -2.62 -1.65 -13.82
C ALA A 47 -2.72 -1.61 -15.35
N LEU A 48 -1.83 -0.86 -16.01
CA LEU A 48 -1.82 -0.74 -17.48
C LEU A 48 -1.45 -2.08 -18.14
N ILE A 49 -0.41 -2.76 -17.66
CA ILE A 49 0.01 -4.06 -18.21
C ILE A 49 -1.15 -5.07 -18.13
N HIS A 50 -1.78 -5.17 -16.97
CA HIS A 50 -2.91 -6.09 -16.78
C HIS A 50 -4.17 -5.66 -17.54
N LEU A 51 -4.35 -4.36 -17.80
CA LEU A 51 -5.44 -3.87 -18.65
C LEU A 51 -5.23 -4.29 -20.11
N LEU A 52 -3.99 -4.30 -20.60
CA LEU A 52 -3.68 -4.73 -21.97
C LEU A 52 -3.93 -6.24 -22.20
N ASP A 53 -3.83 -7.03 -21.13
CA ASP A 53 -3.97 -8.50 -21.18
C ASP A 53 -5.34 -9.00 -20.67
N VAL A 54 -6.21 -8.12 -20.15
CA VAL A 54 -7.44 -8.52 -19.46
C VAL A 54 -8.43 -9.28 -20.36
N VAL A 55 -8.51 -8.92 -21.63
CA VAL A 55 -9.44 -9.56 -22.59
C VAL A 55 -9.03 -11.01 -22.81
N ASP A 56 -7.76 -11.26 -23.07
CA ASP A 56 -7.22 -12.60 -23.29
C ASP A 56 -7.41 -13.47 -22.04
N LYS A 57 -7.30 -12.88 -20.82
CA LYS A 57 -7.56 -13.61 -19.57
C LYS A 57 -9.03 -13.93 -19.33
N PHE A 58 -9.96 -13.13 -19.84
CA PHE A 58 -11.38 -13.52 -19.85
C PHE A 58 -11.67 -14.67 -20.82
N ASP A 59 -10.99 -14.69 -21.97
CA ASP A 59 -11.14 -15.78 -22.95
C ASP A 59 -10.50 -17.08 -22.43
N GLU A 60 -9.42 -16.99 -21.66
CA GLU A 60 -8.78 -18.13 -21.00
C GLU A 60 -9.67 -18.71 -19.89
N THR A 61 -10.02 -17.90 -18.88
CA THR A 61 -10.93 -18.26 -17.79
C THR A 61 -11.59 -17.03 -17.20
N PHE A 62 -12.90 -17.11 -16.93
CA PHE A 62 -13.67 -16.00 -16.36
C PHE A 62 -13.09 -15.46 -15.05
N TYR A 63 -12.63 -16.35 -14.13
CA TYR A 63 -12.11 -15.91 -12.85
C TYR A 63 -10.81 -15.11 -12.96
N LEU A 64 -9.94 -15.43 -13.92
CA LEU A 64 -8.71 -14.65 -14.17
C LEU A 64 -9.04 -13.25 -14.64
N GLY A 65 -9.96 -13.09 -15.59
CA GLY A 65 -10.44 -11.78 -16.01
C GLY A 65 -10.97 -10.93 -14.84
N VAL A 66 -11.74 -11.54 -13.93
CA VAL A 66 -12.25 -10.86 -12.73
C VAL A 66 -11.12 -10.48 -11.77
N LEU A 67 -10.12 -11.36 -11.57
CA LEU A 67 -8.95 -11.05 -10.75
C LEU A 67 -8.12 -9.89 -11.34
N TYR A 68 -7.95 -9.85 -12.65
CA TYR A 68 -7.29 -8.75 -13.36
C TYR A 68 -8.01 -7.41 -13.14
N LEU A 69 -9.34 -7.38 -13.29
CA LEU A 69 -10.13 -6.17 -13.00
C LEU A 69 -9.99 -5.73 -11.54
N GLY A 70 -10.02 -6.68 -10.60
CA GLY A 70 -9.80 -6.42 -9.19
C GLY A 70 -8.41 -5.84 -8.91
N LEU A 71 -7.38 -6.39 -9.54
CA LEU A 71 -6.00 -5.90 -9.44
C LEU A 71 -5.87 -4.48 -10.01
N ILE A 72 -6.42 -4.23 -11.21
CA ILE A 72 -6.40 -2.90 -11.85
C ILE A 72 -7.04 -1.86 -10.91
N ALA A 73 -8.25 -2.14 -10.41
CA ALA A 73 -8.94 -1.26 -9.48
C ALA A 73 -8.13 -1.06 -8.19
N GLY A 74 -7.58 -2.13 -7.63
CA GLY A 74 -6.72 -2.10 -6.45
C GLY A 74 -5.47 -1.24 -6.65
N CYS A 75 -4.80 -1.36 -7.78
CA CYS A 75 -3.62 -0.56 -8.12
C CYS A 75 -3.96 0.94 -8.23
N VAL A 76 -5.08 1.29 -8.87
CA VAL A 76 -5.54 2.68 -9.00
C VAL A 76 -5.85 3.28 -7.62
N VAL A 77 -6.58 2.56 -6.78
CA VAL A 77 -6.91 2.99 -5.41
C VAL A 77 -5.65 3.12 -4.56
N ALA A 78 -4.73 2.15 -4.62
CA ALA A 78 -3.47 2.18 -3.89
C ALA A 78 -2.57 3.33 -4.35
N ALA A 79 -2.46 3.59 -5.66
CA ALA A 79 -1.70 4.71 -6.21
C ALA A 79 -2.26 6.05 -5.73
N ARG A 80 -3.58 6.24 -5.80
CA ARG A 80 -4.23 7.43 -5.27
C ARG A 80 -3.96 7.62 -3.78
N HIS A 81 -4.12 6.57 -2.99
CA HIS A 81 -3.91 6.62 -1.54
C HIS A 81 -2.43 6.91 -1.19
N LEU A 82 -1.50 6.34 -1.96
CA LEU A 82 -0.08 6.58 -1.81
C LEU A 82 0.30 8.06 -2.04
N ILE A 83 -0.26 8.69 -3.07
CA ILE A 83 -0.05 10.12 -3.35
C ILE A 83 -0.66 11.01 -2.27
N LEU A 84 -1.90 10.75 -1.86
CA LEU A 84 -2.64 11.64 -0.98
C LEU A 84 -2.24 11.50 0.49
N VAL A 85 -1.94 10.30 0.94
CA VAL A 85 -1.64 9.98 2.36
C VAL A 85 -0.19 9.58 2.54
N GLY A 86 0.28 8.53 1.84
CA GLY A 86 1.66 8.06 1.85
C GLY A 86 2.13 7.52 3.21
N ASP A 87 1.21 7.09 4.06
CA ASP A 87 1.50 6.51 5.36
C ASP A 87 2.02 5.05 5.23
N ARG A 88 2.36 4.46 6.37
CA ARG A 88 2.82 3.06 6.40
C ARG A 88 1.81 2.08 5.78
N ARG A 89 0.51 2.32 5.94
CA ARG A 89 -0.55 1.45 5.39
C ARG A 89 -0.61 1.55 3.87
N SER A 90 -0.43 2.75 3.32
CA SER A 90 -0.34 2.98 1.87
C SER A 90 0.79 2.16 1.25
N TRP A 91 1.97 2.16 1.87
CA TRP A 91 3.13 1.40 1.39
C TRP A 91 2.99 -0.11 1.57
N LEU A 92 2.32 -0.55 2.65
CA LEU A 92 1.99 -1.97 2.83
C LEU A 92 1.00 -2.45 1.75
N ALA A 93 0.01 -1.63 1.40
CA ALA A 93 -0.94 -1.96 0.34
C ALA A 93 -0.25 -2.01 -1.03
N ALA A 94 0.59 -1.00 -1.35
CA ALA A 94 1.34 -0.95 -2.60
C ALA A 94 2.27 -2.16 -2.76
N GLY A 95 3.14 -2.40 -1.77
CA GLY A 95 4.09 -3.51 -1.79
C GLY A 95 3.41 -4.88 -1.73
N GLY A 96 2.33 -5.00 -0.93
CA GLY A 96 1.57 -6.24 -0.82
C GLY A 96 0.85 -6.61 -2.13
N LEU A 97 0.25 -5.62 -2.81
CA LEU A 97 -0.39 -5.83 -4.09
C LEU A 97 0.62 -6.27 -5.16
N ALA A 98 1.73 -5.55 -5.29
CA ALA A 98 2.80 -5.89 -6.23
C ALA A 98 3.43 -7.26 -5.92
N ALA A 99 3.67 -7.59 -4.65
CA ALA A 99 4.23 -8.89 -4.26
C ALA A 99 3.26 -10.04 -4.54
N ALA A 100 1.96 -9.86 -4.31
CA ALA A 100 0.93 -10.86 -4.62
C ALA A 100 0.86 -11.13 -6.13
N THR A 101 0.91 -10.08 -6.96
CA THR A 101 0.90 -10.21 -8.42
C THR A 101 2.16 -10.90 -8.93
N PHE A 102 3.33 -10.49 -8.44
CA PHE A 102 4.61 -11.14 -8.73
C PHE A 102 4.56 -12.65 -8.42
N ALA A 103 4.06 -13.01 -7.23
CA ALA A 103 3.94 -14.40 -6.82
C ALA A 103 2.93 -15.18 -7.67
N ALA A 104 1.81 -14.56 -8.07
CA ALA A 104 0.82 -15.16 -8.95
C ALA A 104 1.41 -15.43 -10.34
N TYR A 105 2.19 -14.49 -10.89
CA TYR A 105 2.91 -14.71 -12.14
C TYR A 105 3.89 -15.89 -12.01
N ALA A 106 4.74 -15.90 -10.98
CA ALA A 106 5.67 -17.01 -10.77
C ALA A 106 4.95 -18.36 -10.63
N ALA A 107 3.81 -18.39 -9.94
CA ALA A 107 2.98 -19.59 -9.80
C ALA A 107 2.42 -20.04 -11.17
N SER A 108 1.92 -19.14 -12.01
CA SER A 108 1.40 -19.48 -13.33
C SER A 108 2.46 -20.13 -14.23
N ARG A 109 3.71 -19.68 -14.11
CA ARG A 109 4.83 -20.19 -14.93
C ARG A 109 5.48 -21.47 -14.36
N THR A 110 5.23 -21.82 -13.10
CA THR A 110 5.84 -22.99 -12.45
C THR A 110 4.85 -24.14 -12.24
N VAL A 111 3.80 -23.90 -11.47
CA VAL A 111 2.82 -24.94 -11.09
C VAL A 111 1.50 -24.83 -11.85
N GLY A 112 1.30 -23.75 -12.58
CA GLY A 112 0.05 -23.41 -13.26
C GLY A 112 -0.99 -22.84 -12.29
N LEU A 113 -2.05 -22.27 -12.88
CA LEU A 113 -3.21 -21.80 -12.13
C LEU A 113 -4.40 -22.74 -12.41
N PRO A 114 -5.40 -22.82 -11.54
CA PRO A 114 -6.57 -23.68 -11.75
C PRO A 114 -7.25 -23.38 -13.09
N ALA A 115 -7.42 -24.41 -13.94
CA ALA A 115 -7.96 -24.31 -15.30
C ALA A 115 -7.22 -23.34 -16.24
N ALA A 116 -5.93 -23.01 -15.94
CA ALA A 116 -5.05 -22.16 -16.72
C ALA A 116 -3.62 -22.66 -16.55
N SER A 117 -3.27 -23.72 -17.25
CA SER A 117 -1.95 -24.37 -17.18
C SER A 117 -1.08 -24.14 -18.41
N ASP A 118 -1.60 -23.49 -19.43
CA ASP A 118 -0.93 -23.32 -20.73
C ASP A 118 0.29 -22.40 -20.63
N ASP A 119 0.33 -21.60 -19.56
CA ASP A 119 1.43 -20.68 -19.26
C ASP A 119 2.64 -21.34 -18.59
N ILE A 120 2.58 -22.60 -18.18
CA ILE A 120 3.69 -23.30 -17.52
C ILE A 120 4.92 -23.32 -18.44
N GLY A 121 6.05 -22.80 -17.91
CA GLY A 121 7.32 -22.74 -18.64
C GLY A 121 7.46 -21.55 -19.59
N ASN A 122 6.43 -20.76 -19.83
CA ASN A 122 6.47 -19.57 -20.70
C ASN A 122 7.02 -18.34 -19.95
N TRP A 123 8.33 -18.30 -19.75
CA TRP A 123 9.02 -17.19 -19.05
C TRP A 123 9.41 -16.03 -19.97
N THR A 124 9.25 -16.16 -21.28
CA THR A 124 9.78 -15.19 -22.25
C THR A 124 8.73 -14.26 -22.84
N GLU A 125 7.51 -14.30 -22.32
CA GLU A 125 6.44 -13.41 -22.73
C GLU A 125 6.78 -11.95 -22.35
N SER A 126 6.68 -11.04 -23.32
CA SER A 126 7.15 -9.66 -23.15
C SER A 126 6.37 -8.88 -22.10
N LEU A 127 5.03 -9.02 -22.07
CA LEU A 127 4.19 -8.35 -21.06
C LEU A 127 4.45 -8.91 -19.66
N GLY A 128 4.62 -10.22 -19.54
CA GLY A 128 4.96 -10.87 -18.29
C GLY A 128 6.32 -10.44 -17.73
N LEU A 129 7.34 -10.31 -18.57
CA LEU A 129 8.64 -9.79 -18.15
C LEU A 129 8.56 -8.32 -17.71
N ALA A 130 7.80 -7.50 -18.46
CA ALA A 130 7.56 -6.10 -18.07
C ALA A 130 6.83 -6.02 -16.73
N SER A 131 5.83 -6.88 -16.50
CA SER A 131 5.10 -6.97 -15.22
C SER A 131 6.04 -7.30 -14.08
N LEU A 132 6.83 -8.38 -14.19
CA LEU A 132 7.81 -8.76 -13.16
C LEU A 132 8.78 -7.64 -12.81
N PHE A 133 9.26 -6.90 -13.81
CA PHE A 133 10.16 -5.77 -13.57
C PHE A 133 9.49 -4.66 -12.77
N VAL A 134 8.29 -4.24 -13.17
CA VAL A 134 7.55 -3.15 -12.50
C VAL A 134 7.11 -3.59 -11.10
N GLU A 135 6.59 -4.80 -10.96
CA GLU A 135 6.18 -5.37 -9.67
C GLU A 135 7.36 -5.48 -8.71
N GLY A 136 8.48 -6.03 -9.17
CA GLY A 136 9.71 -6.12 -8.39
C GLY A 136 10.22 -4.75 -7.93
N ALA A 137 10.19 -3.75 -8.82
CA ALA A 137 10.57 -2.38 -8.48
C ALA A 137 9.66 -1.77 -7.39
N VAL A 138 8.33 -1.96 -7.49
CA VAL A 138 7.38 -1.48 -6.47
C VAL A 138 7.58 -2.20 -5.14
N VAL A 139 7.84 -3.51 -5.15
CA VAL A 139 8.13 -4.29 -3.93
C VAL A 139 9.40 -3.77 -3.25
N LEU A 140 10.50 -3.59 -3.99
CA LEU A 140 11.77 -3.10 -3.43
C LEU A 140 11.64 -1.68 -2.88
N LEU A 141 10.98 -0.78 -3.61
CA LEU A 141 10.73 0.58 -3.16
C LEU A 141 9.88 0.60 -1.88
N SER A 142 8.81 -0.20 -1.85
CA SER A 142 7.94 -0.30 -0.68
C SER A 142 8.69 -0.85 0.53
N ALA A 143 9.51 -1.89 0.34
CA ALA A 143 10.34 -2.47 1.41
C ALA A 143 11.33 -1.44 1.99
N GLU A 144 12.00 -0.68 1.13
CA GLU A 144 12.94 0.38 1.56
C GLU A 144 12.23 1.47 2.38
N VAL A 145 11.07 1.94 1.90
CA VAL A 145 10.31 2.98 2.63
C VAL A 145 9.79 2.43 3.96
N LEU A 146 9.27 1.20 3.98
CA LEU A 146 8.80 0.56 5.22
C LEU A 146 9.92 0.34 6.23
N ALA A 147 11.14 0.00 5.77
CA ALA A 147 12.31 -0.10 6.62
C ALA A 147 12.67 1.25 7.27
N ARG A 148 12.50 2.37 6.56
CA ARG A 148 12.69 3.72 7.13
C ARG A 148 11.67 4.02 8.23
N PHE A 149 10.39 3.67 8.02
CA PHE A 149 9.36 3.80 9.07
C PHE A 149 9.69 2.98 10.32
N HIS A 150 10.36 1.84 10.16
CA HIS A 150 10.75 0.99 11.29
C HIS A 150 11.91 1.59 12.07
N ARG A 151 12.91 2.16 11.39
CA ARG A 151 14.08 2.82 12.01
C ARG A 151 13.78 4.15 12.71
N ALA A 152 12.66 4.76 12.39
CA ALA A 152 12.25 6.05 12.99
C ALA A 152 11.42 5.91 14.29
N ARG A 153 11.19 4.69 14.77
CA ARG A 153 10.51 4.37 16.04
C ARG A 153 11.50 4.11 17.15
#